data_c47ab9bdb886ab83ca7b950ec484c9a2
#
_entry.id   c47ab9bdb886ab83ca7b950ec484c9a2
#
_cell.length_a   1.000
_cell.length_b   1.000
_cell.length_c   1.000
_cell.angle_alpha   90.00
_cell.angle_beta   90.00
_cell.angle_gamma   90.00
#
_symmetry.space_group_name_H-M   'P 1'
#
loop_
_entity.id
_entity.type
_entity.pdbx_description
1 polymer ?
#
loop_
_entity_poly.entity_id
_entity_poly.type
_entity_poly.pdbx_seq_one_letter_code
_entity_poly.pdbx_strand_id
1 'polypeptide(L)'
;EVTFVWNATTDPDPIEIIHYQLVYTANWMDSTTYVFSDLLEDTTVTLVLEDNMQYYWGVIARDSDGFIVGSNDNTPNTFVVGTLSLNSDMLPTEFALNQNYPNPFNPTTQITYALPKVALVSINIYDISGRMVKSLVNTPKDAGYHSLRWDATNDIGEGVSAGMYIYTIQAGEYRSTKKMVLLK
;
A
#
# COMPACT_ATOMS: atom_id res chain seq x y z
N GLU A 1 10.30 21.02 -3.86
CA GLU A 1 10.21 21.26 -2.40
C GLU A 1 9.19 20.33 -1.79
N VAL A 2 9.50 19.78 -0.62
CA VAL A 2 8.64 18.90 0.16
C VAL A 2 8.53 19.44 1.57
N THR A 3 7.29 19.62 2.06
CA THR A 3 7.04 20.06 3.42
C THR A 3 6.67 18.86 4.29
N PHE A 4 7.45 18.63 5.32
CA PHE A 4 7.19 17.63 6.35
C PHE A 4 6.43 18.29 7.49
N VAL A 5 5.41 17.60 7.98
CA VAL A 5 4.59 18.04 9.11
C VAL A 5 4.40 16.86 10.05
N TRP A 6 4.52 17.08 11.36
CA TRP A 6 4.29 16.05 12.38
C TRP A 6 3.51 16.64 13.56
N ASN A 7 3.02 15.78 14.42
CA ASN A 7 2.35 16.20 15.63
C ASN A 7 3.38 16.51 16.72
N ALA A 8 3.15 17.57 17.49
CA ALA A 8 3.94 17.83 18.65
C ALA A 8 3.78 16.70 19.68
N THR A 9 4.88 16.31 20.30
CA THR A 9 4.84 15.46 21.49
C THR A 9 4.74 16.34 22.75
N THR A 10 4.28 15.76 23.84
CA THR A 10 4.20 16.45 25.14
C THR A 10 5.16 15.80 26.11
N ASP A 11 5.89 16.63 26.84
CA ASP A 11 6.70 16.21 27.97
C ASP A 11 5.86 16.28 29.25
N PRO A 12 6.03 15.34 30.21
CA PRO A 12 5.46 15.44 31.55
C PRO A 12 5.94 16.65 32.32
N ASP A 13 7.14 17.19 32.01
CA ASP A 13 7.63 18.42 32.61
C ASP A 13 7.26 19.64 31.74
N PRO A 14 6.34 20.50 32.20
CA PRO A 14 5.80 21.59 31.40
C PRO A 14 6.78 22.76 31.17
N ILE A 15 7.99 22.69 31.68
CA ILE A 15 8.98 23.79 31.60
C ILE A 15 9.99 23.52 30.45
N GLU A 16 10.02 22.32 29.89
CA GLU A 16 11.04 21.93 28.89
C GLU A 16 10.60 22.21 27.46
N ILE A 17 11.56 22.73 26.68
CA ILE A 17 11.38 22.93 25.25
C ILE A 17 11.79 21.64 24.56
N ILE A 18 10.85 21.06 23.78
CA ILE A 18 11.13 19.89 22.97
C ILE A 18 11.68 20.36 21.62
N HIS A 19 12.84 19.82 21.25
CA HIS A 19 13.42 20.02 19.93
C HIS A 19 13.18 18.80 19.06
N TYR A 20 12.90 19.05 17.78
CA TYR A 20 12.65 18.01 16.79
C TYR A 20 13.83 17.95 15.82
N GLN A 21 14.13 16.76 15.35
CA GLN A 21 15.10 16.55 14.29
C GLN A 21 14.50 15.61 13.26
N LEU A 22 14.31 16.10 12.03
CA LEU A 22 13.90 15.26 10.92
C LEU A 22 15.08 14.41 10.47
N VAL A 23 14.86 13.12 10.32
CA VAL A 23 15.80 12.19 9.68
C VAL A 23 15.19 11.66 8.40
N TYR A 24 15.93 11.66 7.31
CA TYR A 24 15.47 11.13 6.04
C TYR A 24 16.61 10.48 5.24
N THR A 25 16.25 9.56 4.35
CA THR A 25 17.20 8.85 3.49
C THR A 25 16.50 8.28 2.27
N ALA A 26 17.22 8.05 1.19
CA ALA A 26 16.77 7.25 0.06
C ALA A 26 17.02 5.74 0.25
N ASN A 27 17.80 5.33 1.24
CA ASN A 27 18.09 3.92 1.52
C ASN A 27 18.01 3.61 3.02
N TRP A 28 16.84 3.13 3.46
CA TRP A 28 16.61 2.83 4.88
C TRP A 28 17.52 1.73 5.47
N MET A 29 18.03 0.85 4.64
CA MET A 29 18.89 -0.26 5.09
C MET A 29 20.34 0.17 5.35
N ASP A 30 20.73 1.36 4.90
CA ASP A 30 22.09 1.89 5.05
C ASP A 30 22.07 3.17 5.91
N SER A 31 22.36 3.01 7.19
CA SER A 31 22.40 4.12 8.15
C SER A 31 23.45 5.20 7.83
N THR A 32 24.43 4.89 6.97
CA THR A 32 25.44 5.88 6.55
C THR A 32 24.87 6.91 5.58
N THR A 33 23.70 6.65 5.00
CA THR A 33 22.98 7.55 4.09
C THR A 33 21.96 8.45 4.77
N TYR A 34 21.81 8.34 6.09
CA TYR A 34 20.84 9.14 6.84
C TYR A 34 21.27 10.60 6.90
N VAL A 35 20.34 11.48 6.54
CA VAL A 35 20.50 12.93 6.64
C VAL A 35 19.61 13.44 7.77
N PHE A 36 20.20 14.28 8.60
CA PHE A 36 19.52 14.90 9.74
C PHE A 36 19.35 16.39 9.49
N SER A 37 18.17 16.93 9.78
CA SER A 37 17.97 18.37 9.81
C SER A 37 18.71 19.01 10.99
N ASP A 38 18.78 20.34 11.01
CA ASP A 38 19.04 21.06 12.25
C ASP A 38 17.96 20.75 13.30
N LEU A 39 18.23 21.09 14.56
CA LEU A 39 17.24 21.03 15.63
C LEU A 39 16.16 22.11 15.39
N LEU A 40 14.90 21.73 15.47
CA LEU A 40 13.74 22.53 15.18
C LEU A 40 12.87 22.65 16.44
N GLU A 41 12.33 23.81 16.69
CA GLU A 41 11.29 24.01 17.72
C GLU A 41 9.88 23.83 17.12
N ASP A 42 9.77 24.02 15.78
CA ASP A 42 8.54 23.84 15.05
C ASP A 42 8.30 22.38 14.65
N THR A 43 7.05 22.03 14.40
CA THR A 43 6.63 20.70 13.91
C THR A 43 6.52 20.63 12.40
N THR A 44 7.24 21.49 11.70
CA THR A 44 7.25 21.54 10.23
C THR A 44 8.61 21.96 9.70
N VAL A 45 8.98 21.39 8.55
CA VAL A 45 10.20 21.80 7.81
C VAL A 45 9.98 21.55 6.32
N THR A 46 10.49 22.46 5.48
CA THR A 46 10.47 22.30 4.02
C THR A 46 11.89 22.07 3.52
N LEU A 47 12.07 21.02 2.72
CA LEU A 47 13.34 20.64 2.11
C LEU A 47 13.21 20.57 0.60
N VAL A 48 14.34 20.83 -0.08
CA VAL A 48 14.49 20.54 -1.51
C VAL A 48 15.09 19.15 -1.63
N LEU A 49 14.34 18.23 -2.20
CA LEU A 49 14.76 16.84 -2.42
C LEU A 49 14.82 16.53 -3.92
N GLU A 50 15.60 15.52 -4.28
CA GLU A 50 15.73 15.10 -5.67
C GLU A 50 14.45 14.45 -6.19
N ASP A 51 14.08 14.78 -7.43
CA ASP A 51 12.91 14.23 -8.11
C ASP A 51 13.12 12.74 -8.47
N ASN A 52 12.01 12.00 -8.56
CA ASN A 52 11.97 10.58 -8.90
C ASN A 52 12.71 9.66 -7.91
N MET A 53 12.86 10.11 -6.68
CA MET A 53 13.44 9.32 -5.61
C MET A 53 12.40 8.93 -4.57
N GLN A 54 12.48 7.71 -4.08
CA GLN A 54 11.73 7.29 -2.89
C GLN A 54 12.54 7.67 -1.66
N TYR A 55 11.88 8.31 -0.71
CA TYR A 55 12.46 8.68 0.57
C TYR A 55 11.75 7.98 1.72
N TYR A 56 12.52 7.70 2.74
CA TYR A 56 12.10 7.24 4.05
C TYR A 56 12.37 8.34 5.05
N TRP A 57 11.49 8.57 6.01
CA TRP A 57 11.66 9.62 6.97
C TRP A 57 11.04 9.31 8.33
N GLY A 58 11.54 9.96 9.34
CA GLY A 58 11.03 9.94 10.70
C GLY A 58 11.43 11.22 11.44
N VAL A 59 10.91 11.39 12.62
CA VAL A 59 11.22 12.53 13.49
C VAL A 59 11.71 12.00 14.84
N ILE A 60 12.76 12.63 15.34
CA ILE A 60 13.29 12.41 16.68
C ILE A 60 12.94 13.63 17.51
N ALA A 61 12.25 13.43 18.62
CA ALA A 61 12.01 14.46 19.63
C ALA A 61 13.07 14.33 20.73
N ARG A 62 13.64 15.45 21.17
CA ARG A 62 14.62 15.53 22.25
C ARG A 62 14.21 16.60 23.24
N ASP A 63 14.31 16.29 24.51
CA ASP A 63 14.23 17.27 25.60
C ASP A 63 15.61 17.82 25.99
N SER A 64 15.64 18.73 26.96
CA SER A 64 16.90 19.32 27.46
C SER A 64 17.77 18.33 28.21
N ASP A 65 17.21 17.28 28.77
CA ASP A 65 17.89 16.20 29.48
C ASP A 65 18.48 15.14 28.56
N GLY A 66 18.19 15.25 27.24
CA GLY A 66 18.70 14.36 26.22
C GLY A 66 17.87 13.07 26.05
N PHE A 67 16.66 13.04 26.62
CA PHE A 67 15.72 11.95 26.35
C PHE A 67 15.29 11.99 24.90
N ILE A 68 15.22 10.83 24.25
CA ILE A 68 14.98 10.71 22.81
C ILE A 68 13.76 9.82 22.60
N VAL A 69 12.76 10.36 21.88
CA VAL A 69 11.62 9.59 21.38
C VAL A 69 11.61 9.63 19.86
N GLY A 70 11.71 8.47 19.24
CA GLY A 70 11.55 8.33 17.78
C GLY A 70 10.08 8.17 17.39
N SER A 71 9.73 8.70 16.23
CA SER A 71 8.40 8.46 15.66
C SER A 71 8.27 7.03 15.13
N ASN A 72 7.04 6.49 15.18
CA ASN A 72 6.61 5.29 14.44
C ASN A 72 7.28 3.95 14.79
N ASP A 73 7.56 3.65 16.04
CA ASP A 73 7.98 2.32 16.51
C ASP A 73 9.00 1.61 15.57
N ASN A 74 10.01 2.35 15.09
CA ASN A 74 11.03 1.91 14.12
C ASN A 74 10.51 1.62 12.69
N THR A 75 9.30 2.00 12.34
CA THR A 75 8.82 1.94 10.95
C THR A 75 8.89 3.32 10.32
N PRO A 76 9.69 3.53 9.24
CA PRO A 76 9.78 4.82 8.60
C PRO A 76 8.52 5.14 7.80
N ASN A 77 8.15 6.41 7.76
CA ASN A 77 7.23 6.90 6.74
C ASN A 77 7.91 6.88 5.37
N THR A 78 7.15 6.67 4.32
CA THR A 78 7.68 6.66 2.95
C THR A 78 6.89 7.55 2.02
N PHE A 79 7.55 8.18 1.07
CA PHE A 79 6.94 8.90 -0.05
C PHE A 79 7.89 8.94 -1.24
N VAL A 80 7.37 9.30 -2.40
CA VAL A 80 8.15 9.51 -3.62
C VAL A 80 8.10 10.97 -3.99
N VAL A 81 9.26 11.59 -4.17
CA VAL A 81 9.38 12.95 -4.71
C VAL A 81 9.29 12.86 -6.22
N GLY A 82 8.42 13.63 -6.81
CA GLY A 82 8.29 13.74 -8.26
C GLY A 82 7.01 14.47 -8.60
N THR A 83 7.01 15.10 -9.75
CA THR A 83 5.76 15.48 -10.37
C THR A 83 4.95 14.22 -10.58
N LEU A 84 3.64 14.27 -10.37
CA LEU A 84 2.66 13.31 -10.88
C LEU A 84 2.67 13.33 -12.43
N SER A 85 3.83 13.17 -13.06
CA SER A 85 3.91 12.47 -14.31
C SER A 85 3.43 11.08 -13.98
N LEU A 86 2.29 10.70 -14.49
CA LEU A 86 1.97 9.32 -14.75
C LEU A 86 3.17 8.79 -15.56
N ASN A 87 4.21 8.32 -14.88
CA ASN A 87 5.28 7.61 -15.55
C ASN A 87 4.58 6.43 -16.21
N SER A 88 4.53 6.47 -17.54
CA SER A 88 4.04 5.35 -18.33
C SER A 88 4.72 4.04 -17.93
N ASP A 89 5.90 4.14 -17.30
CA ASP A 89 6.68 3.02 -16.78
C ASP A 89 6.09 2.39 -15.49
N MET A 90 5.19 3.09 -14.77
CA MET A 90 4.46 2.56 -13.62
C MET A 90 3.09 1.98 -13.99
N LEU A 91 2.62 2.18 -15.20
CA LEU A 91 1.40 1.58 -15.69
C LEU A 91 1.69 0.19 -16.27
N PRO A 92 0.80 -0.78 -16.05
CA PRO A 92 0.92 -2.07 -16.71
C PRO A 92 0.90 -1.88 -18.23
N THR A 93 1.79 -2.54 -18.93
CA THR A 93 1.82 -2.56 -20.40
C THR A 93 0.81 -3.54 -21.00
N GLU A 94 0.37 -4.51 -20.19
CA GLU A 94 -0.55 -5.57 -20.60
C GLU A 94 -1.61 -5.82 -19.54
N PHE A 95 -2.77 -6.32 -19.97
CA PHE A 95 -3.75 -6.86 -19.03
C PHE A 95 -3.22 -8.13 -18.40
N ALA A 96 -3.35 -8.25 -17.09
CA ALA A 96 -2.96 -9.46 -16.37
C ALA A 96 -3.94 -9.80 -15.25
N LEU A 97 -4.15 -11.09 -15.04
CA LEU A 97 -4.76 -11.63 -13.83
C LEU A 97 -3.73 -12.51 -13.14
N ASN A 98 -3.34 -12.16 -11.94
CA ASN A 98 -2.35 -12.91 -11.19
C ASN A 98 -2.98 -14.06 -10.40
N GLN A 99 -2.15 -15.05 -10.02
CA GLN A 99 -2.57 -16.09 -9.11
C GLN A 99 -2.90 -15.45 -7.75
N ASN A 100 -4.03 -15.84 -7.17
CA ASN A 100 -4.39 -15.39 -5.83
C ASN A 100 -3.35 -15.85 -4.79
N TYR A 101 -3.13 -15.03 -3.80
CA TYR A 101 -2.21 -15.34 -2.71
C TYR A 101 -2.84 -14.99 -1.34
N PRO A 102 -2.73 -15.89 -0.35
CA PRO A 102 -2.22 -17.26 -0.46
C PRO A 102 -3.10 -18.18 -1.32
N ASN A 103 -2.52 -19.26 -1.85
CA ASN A 103 -3.24 -20.35 -2.52
C ASN A 103 -2.48 -21.68 -2.29
N PRO A 104 -2.99 -22.64 -1.53
CA PRO A 104 -4.30 -22.63 -0.86
C PRO A 104 -4.46 -21.56 0.20
N PHE A 105 -5.72 -21.18 0.53
CA PHE A 105 -6.03 -20.09 1.48
C PHE A 105 -7.06 -20.52 2.54
N ASN A 106 -7.10 -19.76 3.67
CA ASN A 106 -8.05 -19.99 4.78
C ASN A 106 -8.23 -18.72 5.63
N PRO A 107 -9.41 -18.13 5.75
CA PRO A 107 -10.49 -18.14 4.75
C PRO A 107 -10.29 -17.05 3.72
N THR A 108 -9.21 -16.24 3.78
CA THR A 108 -9.03 -15.07 2.96
C THR A 108 -7.88 -15.20 1.96
N THR A 109 -8.08 -14.62 0.80
CA THR A 109 -7.05 -14.52 -0.24
C THR A 109 -7.16 -13.19 -0.97
N GLN A 110 -6.06 -12.78 -1.59
CA GLN A 110 -5.96 -11.57 -2.39
C GLN A 110 -5.82 -11.95 -3.86
N ILE A 111 -6.58 -11.28 -4.71
CA ILE A 111 -6.53 -11.39 -6.16
C ILE A 111 -5.99 -10.08 -6.69
N THR A 112 -4.92 -10.11 -7.46
CA THR A 112 -4.33 -8.93 -8.09
C THR A 112 -4.46 -9.01 -9.60
N TYR A 113 -4.67 -7.85 -10.22
CA TYR A 113 -4.76 -7.72 -11.67
C TYR A 113 -4.21 -6.39 -12.16
N ALA A 114 -3.88 -6.32 -13.43
CA ALA A 114 -3.27 -5.17 -14.06
C ALA A 114 -4.07 -4.72 -15.28
N LEU A 115 -4.23 -3.39 -15.43
CA LEU A 115 -4.96 -2.76 -16.52
C LEU A 115 -4.06 -1.72 -17.21
N PRO A 116 -3.69 -1.88 -18.48
CA PRO A 116 -2.88 -0.90 -19.21
C PRO A 116 -3.68 0.35 -19.60
N LYS A 117 -4.99 0.28 -19.54
CA LYS A 117 -5.92 1.38 -19.84
C LYS A 117 -7.20 1.23 -19.05
N VAL A 118 -7.98 2.30 -18.95
CA VAL A 118 -9.33 2.29 -18.39
C VAL A 118 -10.18 1.21 -19.05
N ALA A 119 -10.85 0.40 -18.26
CA ALA A 119 -11.71 -0.67 -18.74
C ALA A 119 -12.89 -0.94 -17.78
N LEU A 120 -14.01 -1.40 -18.32
CA LEU A 120 -15.05 -2.02 -17.51
C LEU A 120 -14.55 -3.40 -17.07
N VAL A 121 -14.37 -3.57 -15.76
CA VAL A 121 -13.84 -4.80 -15.15
C VAL A 121 -14.97 -5.56 -14.48
N SER A 122 -15.08 -6.84 -14.80
CA SER A 122 -15.92 -7.81 -14.08
C SER A 122 -15.04 -8.94 -13.57
N ILE A 123 -15.08 -9.21 -12.26
CA ILE A 123 -14.39 -10.35 -11.63
C ILE A 123 -15.40 -11.16 -10.86
N ASN A 124 -15.58 -12.43 -11.28
CA ASN A 124 -16.54 -13.34 -10.71
C ASN A 124 -15.88 -14.63 -10.24
N ILE A 125 -16.43 -15.20 -9.18
CA ILE A 125 -16.01 -16.49 -8.60
C ILE A 125 -17.08 -17.53 -8.86
N TYR A 126 -16.65 -18.72 -9.26
CA TYR A 126 -17.49 -19.87 -9.59
C TYR A 126 -17.05 -21.10 -8.80
N ASP A 127 -18.00 -21.96 -8.48
CA ASP A 127 -17.71 -23.31 -8.02
C ASP A 127 -17.32 -24.24 -9.20
N ILE A 128 -16.92 -25.47 -8.88
CA ILE A 128 -16.52 -26.48 -9.90
C ILE A 128 -17.65 -26.90 -10.84
N SER A 129 -18.90 -26.61 -10.48
CA SER A 129 -20.06 -26.87 -11.33
C SER A 129 -20.35 -25.72 -12.30
N GLY A 130 -19.55 -24.64 -12.25
CA GLY A 130 -19.73 -23.42 -13.04
C GLY A 130 -20.82 -22.48 -12.52
N ARG A 131 -21.34 -22.72 -11.32
CA ARG A 131 -22.31 -21.84 -10.68
C ARG A 131 -21.57 -20.64 -10.08
N MET A 132 -22.06 -19.42 -10.35
CA MET A 132 -21.53 -18.20 -9.78
C MET A 132 -21.75 -18.18 -8.27
N VAL A 133 -20.68 -17.94 -7.54
CA VAL A 133 -20.63 -17.86 -6.07
C VAL A 133 -20.62 -16.41 -5.61
N LYS A 134 -19.78 -15.57 -6.24
CA LYS A 134 -19.64 -14.17 -5.89
C LYS A 134 -19.20 -13.31 -7.05
N SER A 135 -19.78 -12.11 -7.14
CA SER A 135 -19.30 -11.03 -8.00
C SER A 135 -18.46 -10.06 -7.14
N LEU A 136 -17.15 -10.03 -7.35
CA LEU A 136 -16.24 -9.18 -6.56
C LEU A 136 -16.20 -7.75 -7.07
N VAL A 137 -16.27 -7.58 -8.38
CA VAL A 137 -16.22 -6.27 -9.04
C VAL A 137 -17.02 -6.32 -10.34
N ASN A 138 -17.73 -5.23 -10.64
CA ASN A 138 -18.41 -5.01 -11.92
C ASN A 138 -18.56 -3.49 -12.14
N THR A 139 -17.43 -2.81 -12.35
CA THR A 139 -17.37 -1.34 -12.50
C THR A 139 -16.21 -0.93 -13.41
N PRO A 140 -16.25 0.26 -14.01
CA PRO A 140 -15.06 0.85 -14.63
C PRO A 140 -13.93 0.99 -13.62
N LYS A 141 -12.70 0.71 -14.07
CA LYS A 141 -11.46 0.88 -13.33
C LYS A 141 -10.44 1.60 -14.20
N ASP A 142 -9.66 2.47 -13.56
CA ASP A 142 -8.56 3.19 -14.21
C ASP A 142 -7.40 2.25 -14.56
N ALA A 143 -6.49 2.74 -15.43
CA ALA A 143 -5.23 2.05 -15.68
C ALA A 143 -4.43 1.93 -14.38
N GLY A 144 -3.75 0.79 -14.18
CA GLY A 144 -2.93 0.55 -12.99
C GLY A 144 -3.01 -0.87 -12.48
N TYR A 145 -2.34 -1.10 -11.34
CA TYR A 145 -2.38 -2.35 -10.60
C TYR A 145 -3.49 -2.29 -9.56
N HIS A 146 -4.30 -3.33 -9.51
CA HIS A 146 -5.46 -3.43 -8.63
C HIS A 146 -5.41 -4.67 -7.77
N SER A 147 -6.04 -4.60 -6.61
CA SER A 147 -6.11 -5.69 -5.65
C SER A 147 -7.50 -5.81 -5.07
N LEU A 148 -7.98 -7.04 -4.91
CA LEU A 148 -9.26 -7.40 -4.31
C LEU A 148 -9.04 -8.49 -3.28
N ARG A 149 -9.78 -8.42 -2.18
CA ARG A 149 -9.81 -9.47 -1.16
C ARG A 149 -11.09 -10.28 -1.29
N TRP A 150 -10.97 -11.61 -1.19
CA TRP A 150 -12.10 -12.51 -1.00
C TRP A 150 -11.95 -13.27 0.32
N ASP A 151 -13.03 -13.33 1.05
CA ASP A 151 -13.13 -13.89 2.41
C ASP A 151 -13.91 -15.21 2.45
N ALA A 152 -13.99 -15.90 1.33
CA ALA A 152 -14.73 -17.16 1.17
C ALA A 152 -16.24 -17.04 1.48
N THR A 153 -16.86 -15.90 1.17
CA THR A 153 -18.32 -15.71 1.26
C THR A 153 -18.95 -15.62 -0.12
N ASN A 154 -20.25 -16.00 -0.21
CA ASN A 154 -21.07 -15.77 -1.38
C ASN A 154 -21.64 -14.34 -1.44
N ASP A 155 -22.47 -14.01 -2.45
CA ASP A 155 -23.05 -12.67 -2.61
C ASP A 155 -24.01 -12.27 -1.47
N ILE A 156 -24.57 -13.22 -0.74
CA ILE A 156 -25.43 -12.95 0.43
C ILE A 156 -24.67 -12.97 1.76
N GLY A 157 -23.32 -13.09 1.71
CA GLY A 157 -22.45 -13.03 2.89
C GLY A 157 -22.30 -14.35 3.65
N GLU A 158 -22.80 -15.46 3.13
CA GLU A 158 -22.64 -16.78 3.75
C GLU A 158 -21.31 -17.42 3.36
N GLY A 159 -20.64 -18.06 4.32
CA GLY A 159 -19.42 -18.80 4.09
C GLY A 159 -19.61 -20.00 3.14
N VAL A 160 -18.70 -20.17 2.20
CA VAL A 160 -18.74 -21.27 1.25
C VAL A 160 -17.92 -22.47 1.73
N SER A 161 -18.18 -23.65 1.19
CA SER A 161 -17.49 -24.89 1.58
C SER A 161 -16.03 -24.91 1.12
N ALA A 162 -15.16 -25.59 1.87
CA ALA A 162 -13.83 -25.89 1.40
C ALA A 162 -13.85 -26.63 0.05
N GLY A 163 -12.90 -26.32 -0.80
CA GLY A 163 -12.82 -26.91 -2.14
C GLY A 163 -12.14 -26.03 -3.15
N MET A 164 -12.25 -26.42 -4.42
CA MET A 164 -11.71 -25.69 -5.54
C MET A 164 -12.75 -24.69 -6.06
N TYR A 165 -12.28 -23.47 -6.35
CA TYR A 165 -13.02 -22.39 -6.96
C TYR A 165 -12.29 -21.87 -8.19
N ILE A 166 -13.04 -21.29 -9.09
CA ILE A 166 -12.52 -20.67 -10.32
C ILE A 166 -12.88 -19.19 -10.27
N TYR A 167 -11.94 -18.31 -10.55
CA TYR A 167 -12.23 -16.90 -10.73
C TYR A 167 -11.82 -16.42 -12.11
N THR A 168 -12.65 -15.54 -12.66
CA THR A 168 -12.46 -14.99 -13.99
C THR A 168 -12.44 -13.49 -13.94
N ILE A 169 -11.61 -12.88 -14.76
CA ILE A 169 -11.66 -11.46 -15.10
C ILE A 169 -12.14 -11.28 -16.54
N GLN A 170 -12.97 -10.29 -16.74
CA GLN A 170 -13.23 -9.69 -18.04
C GLN A 170 -12.96 -8.18 -17.93
N ALA A 171 -12.06 -7.66 -18.78
CA ALA A 171 -11.71 -6.26 -18.87
C ALA A 171 -11.70 -5.84 -20.36
N GLY A 172 -12.82 -5.30 -20.84
CA GLY A 172 -13.05 -5.11 -22.27
C GLY A 172 -13.04 -6.46 -23.01
N GLU A 173 -12.10 -6.62 -23.96
CA GLU A 173 -11.93 -7.87 -24.70
C GLU A 173 -11.02 -8.88 -23.99
N TYR A 174 -10.23 -8.43 -23.00
CA TYR A 174 -9.38 -9.31 -22.23
C TYR A 174 -10.18 -10.23 -21.34
N ARG A 175 -9.85 -11.52 -21.37
CA ARG A 175 -10.40 -12.53 -20.46
C ARG A 175 -9.31 -13.43 -19.93
N SER A 176 -9.34 -13.71 -18.64
CA SER A 176 -8.45 -14.67 -18.01
C SER A 176 -9.17 -15.42 -16.90
N THR A 177 -8.73 -16.65 -16.66
CA THR A 177 -9.31 -17.55 -15.69
C THR A 177 -8.22 -18.22 -14.87
N LYS A 178 -8.42 -18.29 -13.57
CA LYS A 178 -7.51 -18.98 -12.65
C LYS A 178 -8.30 -19.83 -11.64
N LYS A 179 -7.60 -20.79 -11.04
CA LYS A 179 -8.15 -21.67 -9.99
C LYS A 179 -7.55 -21.32 -8.65
N MET A 180 -8.32 -21.53 -7.58
CA MET A 180 -7.89 -21.37 -6.19
C MET A 180 -8.46 -22.48 -5.31
N VAL A 181 -7.82 -22.74 -4.19
CA VAL A 181 -8.20 -23.79 -3.25
C VAL A 181 -8.45 -23.19 -1.88
N LEU A 182 -9.69 -23.30 -1.40
CA LEU A 182 -10.08 -22.93 -0.04
C LEU A 182 -9.88 -24.14 0.89
N LEU A 183 -9.10 -23.95 1.92
CA LEU A 183 -8.97 -24.88 3.04
C LEU A 183 -10.06 -24.59 4.08
N LYS A 184 -10.24 -25.53 4.98
CA LYS A 184 -11.22 -25.39 6.06
C LYS A 184 -10.51 -25.06 7.36
#